data_4e9399524c90416d15dcc605b55f3aba
#
_entry.id   4e9399524c90416d15dcc605b55f3aba
#
_cell.length_a   1.000
_cell.length_b   1.000
_cell.length_c   1.000
_cell.angle_alpha   90.00
_cell.angle_beta   90.00
_cell.angle_gamma   90.00
#
_symmetry.space_group_name_H-M   'P 1'
#
loop_
_entity.id
_entity.type
_entity.pdbx_description
1 polymer ?
#
loop_
_entity_poly.entity_id
_entity_poly.type
_entity_poly.pdbx_seq_one_letter_code
_entity_poly.pdbx_strand_id
1 'polypeptide(L)'
;VTVACEDANTADRLAALLSGPAFRCYSTTDLKGVETGGALKNVLAIAAGAAIGRGYGASAQAALVTRGFAELRRIGQAMSARPETIMGLSGLGDLMLTCSSSQSRNYSYGLALGRGEDLTSRPLAEGVATAPIAAELCRKHNISAPIIDAVGALLDGKITIDEAVTALLNRPLKTED
;
A
#
# COMPACT_ATOMS: atom_id res chain seq x y z
N VAL A 1 -2.31 -17.48 1.00
CA VAL A 1 -1.38 -16.88 0.02
C VAL A 1 -2.00 -16.94 -1.37
N THR A 2 -1.69 -15.97 -2.25
CA THR A 2 -2.11 -15.98 -3.66
C THR A 2 -0.91 -16.37 -4.55
N VAL A 3 -1.14 -17.27 -5.49
CA VAL A 3 -0.20 -17.68 -6.54
C VAL A 3 -0.73 -17.14 -7.86
N ALA A 4 0.04 -16.29 -8.51
CA ALA A 4 -0.34 -15.65 -9.77
C ALA A 4 0.55 -16.16 -10.92
N CYS A 5 -0.09 -16.52 -12.04
CA CYS A 5 0.60 -16.87 -13.28
C CYS A 5 -0.36 -16.59 -14.45
N GLU A 6 0.13 -16.09 -15.58
CA GLU A 6 -0.70 -15.86 -16.77
C GLU A 6 -1.36 -17.14 -17.29
N ASP A 7 -0.66 -18.28 -17.17
CA ASP A 7 -1.23 -19.61 -17.46
C ASP A 7 -1.97 -20.17 -16.25
N ALA A 8 -3.29 -20.34 -16.39
CA ALA A 8 -4.16 -20.82 -15.32
C ALA A 8 -3.76 -22.23 -14.81
N ASN A 9 -3.40 -23.15 -15.72
CA ASN A 9 -2.99 -24.50 -15.32
C ASN A 9 -1.73 -24.47 -14.46
N THR A 10 -0.78 -23.61 -14.79
CA THR A 10 0.44 -23.42 -14.01
C THR A 10 0.12 -22.82 -12.64
N ALA A 11 -0.73 -21.79 -12.58
CA ALA A 11 -1.16 -21.19 -11.32
C ALA A 11 -1.82 -22.23 -10.40
N ASP A 12 -2.74 -23.03 -10.93
CA ASP A 12 -3.47 -24.07 -10.19
C ASP A 12 -2.53 -25.17 -9.67
N ARG A 13 -1.65 -25.66 -10.52
CA ARG A 13 -0.66 -26.68 -10.14
C ARG A 13 0.28 -26.19 -9.04
N LEU A 14 0.76 -24.94 -9.13
CA LEU A 14 1.63 -24.37 -8.11
C LEU A 14 0.87 -24.12 -6.81
N ALA A 15 -0.37 -23.62 -6.88
CA ALA A 15 -1.20 -23.44 -5.70
C ALA A 15 -1.49 -24.77 -5.00
N ALA A 16 -1.79 -25.84 -5.75
CA ALA A 16 -1.99 -27.18 -5.20
C ALA A 16 -0.71 -27.74 -4.56
N LEU A 17 0.44 -27.59 -5.25
CA LEU A 17 1.74 -28.06 -4.76
C LEU A 17 2.16 -27.39 -3.46
N LEU A 18 1.89 -26.10 -3.31
CA LEU A 18 2.26 -25.31 -2.13
C LEU A 18 1.25 -25.43 -0.98
N SER A 19 0.03 -25.91 -1.25
CA SER A 19 -1.01 -26.04 -0.23
C SER A 19 -0.78 -27.26 0.67
N GLY A 20 -1.12 -27.11 1.94
CA GLY A 20 -1.04 -28.19 2.93
C GLY A 20 -2.07 -28.00 4.05
N PRO A 21 -2.10 -28.89 5.05
CA PRO A 21 -3.11 -28.86 6.11
C PRO A 21 -3.25 -27.54 6.86
N ALA A 22 -2.15 -26.79 7.00
CA ALA A 22 -2.07 -25.51 7.71
C ALA A 22 -1.78 -24.32 6.79
N PHE A 23 -1.65 -24.54 5.47
CA PHE A 23 -1.27 -23.51 4.52
C PHE A 23 -2.09 -23.63 3.24
N ARG A 24 -2.93 -22.62 2.96
CA ARG A 24 -3.81 -22.62 1.82
C ARG A 24 -3.39 -21.58 0.78
N CYS A 25 -3.21 -22.02 -0.46
CA CYS A 25 -2.95 -21.16 -1.61
C CYS A 25 -4.20 -21.04 -2.48
N TYR A 26 -4.34 -19.88 -3.10
CA TYR A 26 -5.36 -19.57 -4.10
C TYR A 26 -4.66 -19.18 -5.39
N SER A 27 -5.13 -19.69 -6.51
CA SER A 27 -4.58 -19.36 -7.82
C SER A 27 -5.29 -18.15 -8.43
N THR A 28 -4.59 -17.43 -9.28
CA THR A 28 -5.15 -16.36 -10.12
C THR A 28 -4.32 -16.19 -11.38
N THR A 29 -4.97 -15.72 -12.46
CA THR A 29 -4.28 -15.29 -13.68
C THR A 29 -4.04 -13.78 -13.73
N ASP A 30 -4.45 -13.05 -12.70
CA ASP A 30 -4.26 -11.59 -12.61
C ASP A 30 -2.92 -11.23 -11.97
N LEU A 31 -1.85 -11.45 -12.72
CA LEU A 31 -0.50 -11.10 -12.31
C LEU A 31 -0.39 -9.60 -11.99
N LYS A 32 -0.96 -8.75 -12.84
CA LYS A 32 -0.95 -7.29 -12.66
C LYS A 32 -1.62 -6.83 -11.37
N GLY A 33 -2.75 -7.46 -11.01
CA GLY A 33 -3.44 -7.14 -9.77
C GLY A 33 -2.63 -7.51 -8.54
N VAL A 34 -2.01 -8.69 -8.54
CA VAL A 34 -1.16 -9.14 -7.44
C VAL A 34 0.08 -8.25 -7.29
N GLU A 35 0.76 -7.93 -8.39
CA GLU A 35 1.94 -7.07 -8.38
C GLU A 35 1.61 -5.64 -7.94
N THR A 36 0.51 -5.06 -8.45
CA THR A 36 0.06 -3.72 -8.07
C THR A 36 -0.26 -3.65 -6.58
N GLY A 37 -1.02 -4.61 -6.07
CA GLY A 37 -1.34 -4.70 -4.63
C GLY A 37 -0.07 -4.80 -3.78
N GLY A 38 0.83 -5.73 -4.15
CA GLY A 38 2.08 -5.98 -3.44
C GLY A 38 3.05 -4.79 -3.42
N ALA A 39 3.10 -4.00 -4.49
CA ALA A 39 3.94 -2.80 -4.55
C ALA A 39 3.36 -1.63 -3.73
N LEU A 40 2.08 -1.30 -3.95
CA LEU A 40 1.48 -0.10 -3.37
C LEU A 40 1.18 -0.23 -1.88
N LYS A 41 0.89 -1.45 -1.36
CA LYS A 41 0.71 -1.66 0.09
C LYS A 41 1.90 -1.12 0.90
N ASN A 42 3.11 -1.23 0.36
CA ASN A 42 4.33 -0.81 1.05
C ASN A 42 4.39 0.72 1.21
N VAL A 43 3.93 1.47 0.22
CA VAL A 43 3.82 2.94 0.28
C VAL A 43 2.78 3.35 1.34
N LEU A 44 1.61 2.69 1.32
CA LEU A 44 0.55 2.96 2.27
C LEU A 44 0.92 2.56 3.70
N ALA A 45 1.74 1.53 3.87
CA ALA A 45 2.28 1.14 5.17
C ALA A 45 3.21 2.21 5.77
N ILE A 46 4.04 2.87 4.94
CA ILE A 46 4.85 4.01 5.39
C ILE A 46 3.93 5.13 5.90
N ALA A 47 2.87 5.47 5.15
CA ALA A 47 1.90 6.50 5.55
C ALA A 47 1.23 6.15 6.90
N ALA A 48 0.75 4.90 7.04
CA ALA A 48 0.11 4.42 8.27
C ALA A 48 1.05 4.47 9.47
N GLY A 49 2.30 4.00 9.29
CA GLY A 49 3.34 4.06 10.32
C GLY A 49 3.69 5.49 10.69
N ALA A 50 3.84 6.40 9.72
CA ALA A 50 4.16 7.81 9.97
C ALA A 50 3.07 8.52 10.77
N ALA A 51 1.79 8.26 10.46
CA ALA A 51 0.68 8.79 11.21
C ALA A 51 0.71 8.33 12.68
N ILE A 52 0.87 7.03 12.93
CA ILE A 52 0.98 6.50 14.30
C ILE A 52 2.22 7.00 15.01
N GLY A 53 3.36 7.06 14.33
CA GLY A 53 4.61 7.60 14.90
C GLY A 53 4.50 9.06 15.30
N ARG A 54 3.74 9.86 14.57
CA ARG A 54 3.43 11.27 14.85
C ARG A 54 2.44 11.45 16.01
N GLY A 55 1.81 10.37 16.48
CA GLY A 55 0.86 10.40 17.61
C GLY A 55 -0.62 10.40 17.21
N TYR A 56 -0.95 10.21 15.94
CA TYR A 56 -2.36 10.02 15.53
C TYR A 56 -2.87 8.65 16.01
N GLY A 57 -4.14 8.59 16.41
CA GLY A 57 -4.76 7.40 16.96
C GLY A 57 -5.21 6.37 15.90
N ALA A 58 -5.69 5.22 16.39
CA ALA A 58 -6.14 4.10 15.56
C ALA A 58 -7.24 4.48 14.54
N SER A 59 -8.14 5.40 14.90
CA SER A 59 -9.19 5.89 14.00
C SER A 59 -8.61 6.64 12.79
N ALA A 60 -7.57 7.44 13.00
CA ALA A 60 -6.88 8.14 11.91
C ALA A 60 -6.15 7.15 11.02
N GLN A 61 -5.51 6.12 11.60
CA GLN A 61 -4.87 5.03 10.86
C GLN A 61 -5.89 4.29 10.00
N ALA A 62 -7.04 3.89 10.58
CA ALA A 62 -8.09 3.20 9.85
C ALA A 62 -8.63 4.03 8.67
N ALA A 63 -8.89 5.32 8.89
CA ALA A 63 -9.32 6.25 7.85
C ALA A 63 -8.28 6.36 6.72
N LEU A 64 -7.00 6.53 7.07
CA LEU A 64 -5.90 6.63 6.13
C LEU A 64 -5.76 5.35 5.29
N VAL A 65 -5.80 4.17 5.91
CA VAL A 65 -5.70 2.88 5.21
C VAL A 65 -6.90 2.67 4.29
N THR A 66 -8.12 3.00 4.73
CA THR A 66 -9.33 2.90 3.90
C THR A 66 -9.25 3.82 2.67
N ARG A 67 -8.82 5.06 2.86
CA ARG A 67 -8.64 6.00 1.73
C ARG A 67 -7.47 5.60 0.82
N GLY A 68 -6.38 5.10 1.40
CA GLY A 68 -5.25 4.53 0.64
C GLY A 68 -5.68 3.32 -0.19
N PHE A 69 -6.55 2.46 0.34
CA PHE A 69 -7.12 1.35 -0.42
C PHE A 69 -7.96 1.83 -1.61
N ALA A 70 -8.72 2.92 -1.45
CA ALA A 70 -9.44 3.52 -2.58
C ALA A 70 -8.48 4.06 -3.67
N GLU A 71 -7.30 4.56 -3.29
CA GLU A 71 -6.25 4.94 -4.25
C GLU A 71 -5.68 3.71 -4.96
N LEU A 72 -5.35 2.66 -4.21
CA LEU A 72 -4.86 1.38 -4.73
C LEU A 72 -5.85 0.79 -5.76
N ARG A 73 -7.16 0.81 -5.47
CA ARG A 73 -8.19 0.37 -6.41
C ARG A 73 -8.18 1.16 -7.72
N ARG A 74 -8.08 2.51 -7.65
CA ARG A 74 -8.02 3.36 -8.86
C ARG A 74 -6.79 3.07 -9.70
N ILE A 75 -5.63 2.91 -9.06
CA ILE A 75 -4.39 2.57 -9.75
C ILE A 75 -4.49 1.17 -10.35
N GLY A 76 -4.97 0.18 -9.59
CA GLY A 76 -5.19 -1.17 -10.08
C GLY A 76 -6.07 -1.19 -11.33
N GLN A 77 -7.19 -0.46 -11.30
CA GLN A 77 -8.09 -0.33 -12.46
C GLN A 77 -7.37 0.26 -13.69
N ALA A 78 -6.57 1.30 -13.50
CA ALA A 78 -5.80 1.91 -14.58
C ALA A 78 -4.71 0.96 -15.14
N MET A 79 -4.19 0.07 -14.30
CA MET A 79 -3.23 -0.98 -14.69
C MET A 79 -3.91 -2.25 -15.22
N SER A 80 -5.22 -2.26 -15.39
CA SER A 80 -6.03 -3.42 -15.84
C SER A 80 -6.00 -4.58 -14.85
N ALA A 81 -5.82 -4.32 -13.56
CA ALA A 81 -5.99 -5.30 -12.49
C ALA A 81 -7.47 -5.61 -12.28
N ARG A 82 -7.80 -6.85 -11.95
CA ARG A 82 -9.17 -7.23 -11.61
C ARG A 82 -9.56 -6.72 -10.23
N PRO A 83 -10.76 -6.12 -10.07
CA PRO A 83 -11.23 -5.64 -8.77
C PRO A 83 -11.22 -6.71 -7.69
N GLU A 84 -11.56 -7.95 -8.03
CA GLU A 84 -11.59 -9.12 -7.13
C GLU A 84 -10.21 -9.44 -6.57
N THR A 85 -9.15 -9.31 -7.38
CA THR A 85 -7.77 -9.51 -6.95
C THR A 85 -7.35 -8.42 -5.96
N ILE A 86 -7.67 -7.17 -6.26
CA ILE A 86 -7.36 -6.02 -5.38
C ILE A 86 -8.14 -6.12 -4.06
N MET A 87 -9.38 -6.61 -4.07
CA MET A 87 -10.17 -6.83 -2.85
C MET A 87 -9.84 -8.13 -2.11
N GLY A 88 -9.04 -8.99 -2.72
CA GLY A 88 -8.67 -10.30 -2.19
C GLY A 88 -7.46 -10.26 -1.24
N LEU A 89 -6.88 -11.46 -1.05
CA LEU A 89 -5.77 -11.67 -0.11
C LEU A 89 -4.50 -10.90 -0.49
N SER A 90 -4.18 -10.79 -1.77
CA SER A 90 -2.98 -10.10 -2.26
C SER A 90 -3.13 -8.59 -2.36
N GLY A 91 -4.34 -8.06 -2.25
CA GLY A 91 -4.63 -6.64 -2.20
C GLY A 91 -5.01 -6.19 -0.79
N LEU A 92 -6.33 -6.17 -0.48
CA LEU A 92 -6.83 -5.69 0.81
C LEU A 92 -6.28 -6.47 1.99
N GLY A 93 -6.21 -7.81 1.91
CA GLY A 93 -5.72 -8.64 3.02
C GLY A 93 -4.27 -8.33 3.40
N ASP A 94 -3.39 -8.26 2.40
CA ASP A 94 -1.98 -7.95 2.60
C ASP A 94 -1.76 -6.47 2.99
N LEU A 95 -2.58 -5.55 2.47
CA LEU A 95 -2.58 -4.16 2.90
C LEU A 95 -2.89 -4.02 4.39
N MET A 96 -3.96 -4.66 4.87
CA MET A 96 -4.37 -4.61 6.28
C MET A 96 -3.25 -5.12 7.19
N LEU A 97 -2.66 -6.27 6.87
CA LEU A 97 -1.54 -6.85 7.62
C LEU A 97 -0.34 -5.88 7.61
N THR A 98 0.03 -5.38 6.44
CA THR A 98 1.24 -4.56 6.25
C THR A 98 1.11 -3.20 6.94
N CYS A 99 -0.08 -2.61 6.99
CA CYS A 99 -0.35 -1.30 7.59
C CYS A 99 -0.61 -1.33 9.10
N SER A 100 -0.71 -2.50 9.73
CA SER A 100 -1.06 -2.62 11.16
C SER A 100 0.00 -3.31 12.01
N SER A 101 1.05 -3.85 11.42
CA SER A 101 2.04 -4.66 12.13
C SER A 101 3.44 -4.05 12.06
N SER A 102 4.10 -3.95 13.22
CA SER A 102 5.52 -3.58 13.31
C SER A 102 6.48 -4.62 12.71
N GLN A 103 6.00 -5.80 12.35
CA GLN A 103 6.75 -6.77 11.56
C GLN A 103 6.94 -6.30 10.11
N SER A 104 6.10 -5.40 9.62
CA SER A 104 6.28 -4.75 8.34
C SER A 104 7.43 -3.74 8.40
N ARG A 105 8.47 -3.95 7.60
CA ARG A 105 9.61 -3.01 7.48
C ARG A 105 9.14 -1.63 7.06
N ASN A 106 8.17 -1.56 6.15
CA ASN A 106 7.62 -0.30 5.66
C ASN A 106 6.83 0.45 6.74
N TYR A 107 5.98 -0.25 7.50
CA TYR A 107 5.28 0.34 8.63
C TYR A 107 6.25 0.82 9.72
N SER A 108 7.24 0.00 10.08
CA SER A 108 8.26 0.35 11.07
C SER A 108 9.13 1.51 10.62
N TYR A 109 9.44 1.63 9.33
CA TYR A 109 10.11 2.78 8.75
C TYR A 109 9.26 4.05 8.90
N GLY A 110 7.98 3.98 8.52
CA GLY A 110 7.03 5.08 8.71
C GLY A 110 6.89 5.49 10.18
N LEU A 111 6.80 4.53 11.10
CA LEU A 111 6.72 4.78 12.52
C LEU A 111 7.91 5.60 13.05
N ALA A 112 9.12 5.23 12.63
CA ALA A 112 10.34 5.93 12.97
C ALA A 112 10.38 7.34 12.37
N LEU A 113 10.00 7.47 11.09
CA LEU A 113 9.87 8.76 10.41
C LEU A 113 8.91 9.69 11.17
N GLY A 114 7.75 9.15 11.60
CA GLY A 114 6.76 9.89 12.37
C GLY A 114 7.27 10.38 13.75
N ARG A 115 8.17 9.61 14.34
CA ARG A 115 8.82 9.96 15.62
C ARG A 115 10.02 10.88 15.47
N GLY A 116 10.47 11.18 14.26
CA GLY A 116 11.69 11.93 14.01
C GLY A 116 12.97 11.17 14.35
N GLU A 117 12.93 9.82 14.31
CA GLU A 117 14.10 8.98 14.59
C GLU A 117 15.06 8.95 13.39
N ASP A 118 16.33 8.62 13.65
CA ASP A 118 17.32 8.40 12.59
C ASP A 118 16.94 7.18 11.72
N LEU A 119 16.90 7.40 10.41
CA LEU A 119 16.51 6.40 9.43
C LEU A 119 17.71 5.72 8.73
N THR A 120 18.92 6.23 8.93
CA THR A 120 20.12 5.80 8.18
C THR A 120 20.52 4.35 8.44
N SER A 121 20.27 3.84 9.64
CA SER A 121 20.61 2.48 10.06
C SER A 121 19.46 1.49 9.93
N ARG A 122 18.30 1.91 9.38
CA ARG A 122 17.12 1.05 9.31
C ARG A 122 17.17 0.08 8.14
N PRO A 123 16.56 -1.11 8.30
CA PRO A 123 16.42 -2.06 7.19
C PRO A 123 15.73 -1.42 5.99
N LEU A 124 16.11 -1.88 4.80
CA LEU A 124 15.49 -1.42 3.55
C LEU A 124 13.97 -1.59 3.60
N ALA A 125 13.26 -0.49 3.36
CA ALA A 125 11.81 -0.44 3.19
C ALA A 125 11.50 -0.18 1.71
N GLU A 126 10.90 -1.15 1.04
CA GLU A 126 10.66 -1.12 -0.40
C GLU A 126 9.76 0.04 -0.82
N GLY A 127 8.85 0.46 0.06
CA GLY A 127 7.96 1.59 -0.15
C GLY A 127 8.69 2.92 -0.40
N VAL A 128 9.91 3.07 0.13
CA VAL A 128 10.73 4.28 -0.08
C VAL A 128 11.08 4.45 -1.55
N ALA A 129 11.52 3.38 -2.22
CA ALA A 129 11.81 3.42 -3.65
C ALA A 129 10.52 3.41 -4.51
N THR A 130 9.46 2.78 -4.02
CA THR A 130 8.19 2.64 -4.75
C THR A 130 7.38 3.94 -4.78
N ALA A 131 7.40 4.73 -3.72
CA ALA A 131 6.55 5.92 -3.60
C ALA A 131 6.74 6.96 -4.72
N PRO A 132 7.96 7.40 -5.06
CA PRO A 132 8.15 8.35 -6.15
C PRO A 132 7.73 7.79 -7.51
N ILE A 133 7.96 6.50 -7.76
CA ILE A 133 7.56 5.83 -9.01
C ILE A 133 6.03 5.77 -9.10
N ALA A 134 5.36 5.41 -8.01
CA ALA A 134 3.90 5.34 -7.95
C ALA A 134 3.26 6.73 -8.14
N ALA A 135 3.82 7.77 -7.52
CA ALA A 135 3.36 9.15 -7.70
C ALA A 135 3.53 9.62 -9.15
N GLU A 136 4.65 9.32 -9.79
CA GLU A 136 4.87 9.64 -11.20
C GLU A 136 3.90 8.90 -12.12
N LEU A 137 3.68 7.60 -11.88
CA LEU A 137 2.70 6.80 -12.59
C LEU A 137 1.30 7.39 -12.49
N CYS A 138 0.88 7.79 -11.29
CA CYS A 138 -0.42 8.43 -11.06
C CYS A 138 -0.55 9.72 -11.85
N ARG A 139 0.47 10.58 -11.85
CA ARG A 139 0.48 11.83 -12.64
C ARG A 139 0.39 11.56 -14.14
N LYS A 140 1.17 10.61 -14.66
CA LYS A 140 1.17 10.22 -16.08
C LYS A 140 -0.19 9.73 -16.56
N HIS A 141 -0.92 9.03 -15.71
CA HIS A 141 -2.23 8.46 -16.04
C HIS A 141 -3.42 9.29 -15.51
N ASN A 142 -3.18 10.50 -14.98
CA ASN A 142 -4.20 11.37 -14.39
C ASN A 142 -5.03 10.67 -13.28
N ILE A 143 -4.37 9.83 -12.47
CA ILE A 143 -5.00 9.11 -11.36
C ILE A 143 -4.88 9.97 -10.10
N SER A 144 -6.01 10.23 -9.43
CA SER A 144 -6.01 10.94 -8.14
C SER A 144 -5.54 9.99 -7.03
N ALA A 145 -4.33 10.21 -6.51
CA ALA A 145 -3.69 9.41 -5.46
C ALA A 145 -2.99 10.30 -4.41
N PRO A 146 -3.76 11.14 -3.68
CA PRO A 146 -3.19 12.16 -2.80
C PRO A 146 -2.37 11.61 -1.63
N ILE A 147 -2.67 10.40 -1.12
CA ILE A 147 -1.87 9.78 -0.04
C ILE A 147 -0.52 9.33 -0.61
N ILE A 148 -0.51 8.71 -1.79
CA ILE A 148 0.73 8.30 -2.47
C ILE A 148 1.58 9.51 -2.82
N ASP A 149 0.97 10.60 -3.34
CA ASP A 149 1.67 11.86 -3.62
C ASP A 149 2.28 12.46 -2.35
N ALA A 150 1.52 12.46 -1.24
CA ALA A 150 1.99 12.98 0.04
C ALA A 150 3.17 12.15 0.59
N VAL A 151 3.12 10.81 0.47
CA VAL A 151 4.25 9.95 0.88
C VAL A 151 5.48 10.22 0.03
N GLY A 152 5.34 10.35 -1.29
CA GLY A 152 6.44 10.71 -2.16
C GLY A 152 7.09 12.05 -1.77
N ALA A 153 6.28 13.09 -1.57
CA ALA A 153 6.76 14.41 -1.16
C ALA A 153 7.41 14.41 0.24
N LEU A 154 6.88 13.62 1.18
CA LEU A 154 7.43 13.45 2.52
C LEU A 154 8.81 12.77 2.48
N LEU A 155 8.96 11.70 1.70
CA LEU A 155 10.21 10.97 1.55
C LEU A 155 11.30 11.80 0.83
N ASP A 156 10.89 12.69 -0.08
CA ASP A 156 11.76 13.66 -0.74
C ASP A 156 12.13 14.86 0.18
N GLY A 157 11.58 14.92 1.40
CA GLY A 157 11.78 16.04 2.32
C GLY A 157 11.15 17.37 1.88
N LYS A 158 10.21 17.33 0.93
CA LYS A 158 9.52 18.52 0.41
C LYS A 158 8.44 19.03 1.34
N ILE A 159 7.85 18.18 2.14
CA ILE A 159 6.84 18.48 3.13
C ILE A 159 7.10 17.74 4.43
N THR A 160 6.60 18.26 5.53
CA THR A 160 6.54 17.59 6.83
C THR A 160 5.30 16.70 6.93
N ILE A 161 5.26 15.83 7.95
CA ILE A 161 4.07 15.00 8.22
C ILE A 161 2.86 15.86 8.55
N ASP A 162 3.03 16.92 9.33
CA ASP A 162 1.93 17.82 9.73
C ASP A 162 1.36 18.56 8.50
N GLU A 163 2.22 18.99 7.57
CA GLU A 163 1.78 19.57 6.29
C GLU A 163 1.06 18.54 5.42
N ALA A 164 1.55 17.31 5.35
CA ALA A 164 0.88 16.23 4.63
C ALA A 164 -0.53 15.96 5.18
N VAL A 165 -0.66 15.84 6.51
CA VAL A 165 -1.95 15.63 7.17
C VAL A 165 -2.88 16.82 6.93
N THR A 166 -2.40 18.04 7.09
CA THR A 166 -3.17 19.25 6.83
C THR A 166 -3.67 19.31 5.39
N ALA A 167 -2.81 19.01 4.43
CA ALA A 167 -3.19 18.97 3.01
C ALA A 167 -4.26 17.92 2.70
N LEU A 168 -4.16 16.73 3.33
CA LEU A 168 -5.16 15.66 3.16
C LEU A 168 -6.51 16.03 3.79
N LEU A 169 -6.52 16.68 4.97
CA LEU A 169 -7.74 17.10 5.66
C LEU A 169 -8.44 18.28 4.98
N ASN A 170 -7.70 19.19 4.37
CA ASN A 170 -8.24 20.37 3.68
C ASN A 170 -8.79 20.07 2.27
N ARG A 171 -8.83 18.81 1.86
CA ARG A 171 -9.43 18.44 0.58
C ARG A 171 -10.94 18.67 0.60
N PRO A 172 -11.53 19.05 -0.56
CA PRO A 172 -12.97 19.20 -0.66
C PRO A 172 -13.71 17.96 -0.17
N LEU A 173 -14.77 18.15 0.60
CA LEU A 173 -15.65 17.07 1.02
C LEU A 173 -16.23 16.38 -0.22
N LYS A 174 -16.26 15.07 -0.19
CA LYS A 174 -16.85 14.21 -1.22
C LYS A 174 -17.79 13.24 -0.54
N THR A 175 -18.76 12.73 -1.30
CA THR A 175 -19.53 11.54 -0.90
C THR A 175 -18.58 10.34 -0.78
N GLU A 176 -18.98 9.33 -0.01
CA GLU A 176 -18.13 8.14 0.23
C GLU A 176 -18.23 7.11 -0.91
N ASP A 177 -19.21 7.26 -1.76
CA ASP A 177 -19.54 6.46 -2.95
C ASP A 177 -18.72 6.81 -4.21
#